data_d29b2a0d393edd15ac96c3ad44b27748
#
_entry.id   d29b2a0d393edd15ac96c3ad44b27748
#
_cell.length_a   1.000
_cell.length_b   1.000
_cell.length_c   1.000
_cell.angle_alpha   90.00
_cell.angle_beta   90.00
_cell.angle_gamma   90.00
#
_symmetry.space_group_name_H-M   'P 1'
#
loop_
_entity.id
_entity.type
_entity.pdbx_description
1 polymer ?
#
loop_
_entity_poly.entity_id
_entity_poly.type
_entity_poly.pdbx_seq_one_letter_code
_entity_poly.pdbx_strand_id
1 'polypeptide(L)'
;MPNEPVLDQVDRLQRSSRDVTTLPAMMSQWLSTVLPGGATPEITVESGIDSTGMSSETIILTARWEEDGQPVAQKLVARVAPTAEDVQVFPTYRLDHQFDVIRKVGEITDVPVPRVRWLESTGEVLGTPFFLMDYVDGEVPPDVMPYTFGGNWFADAPVERQRELQDATVSVLASLHSIPDAESTFGFLADGQDGDSALRRHFNWVRSWYDFAVPDIGRSPLLERTFQWLEDNWPQEAAATEPVLLWGDARVGNVLYRDFHPVAVLDWEMVTLGPRELDVAWMIFAHMVFQELASLATLSGLPEVMREDDVRATYQRLTGVEIGDLHWFYVYSGVMWACVFMRTGARRVHFGETEKPDSVESLFYHSGLMKRLIGEDQ
;
A
#
# COMPACT_ATOMS: atom_id res chain seq x y z
N MET A 1 34.83 -16.11 11.90
CA MET A 1 34.31 -15.29 10.82
C MET A 1 33.26 -14.40 11.43
N PRO A 2 33.41 -13.08 11.50
CA PRO A 2 32.38 -12.21 12.05
C PRO A 2 31.25 -12.13 11.05
N ASN A 3 29.99 -12.26 11.54
CA ASN A 3 28.78 -12.04 10.82
C ASN A 3 28.79 -10.63 10.18
N GLU A 4 28.68 -10.53 8.88
CA GLU A 4 28.32 -9.29 8.23
C GLU A 4 26.98 -8.81 8.79
N PRO A 5 26.82 -7.51 9.05
CA PRO A 5 25.62 -7.01 9.70
C PRO A 5 24.41 -7.21 8.80
N VAL A 6 23.30 -7.63 9.41
CA VAL A 6 21.98 -7.85 8.80
C VAL A 6 21.48 -6.63 7.98
N LEU A 7 22.06 -5.46 8.23
CA LEU A 7 21.76 -4.20 7.53
C LEU A 7 22.07 -4.21 6.02
N ASP A 8 23.11 -4.96 5.58
CA ASP A 8 23.47 -5.06 4.15
C ASP A 8 22.50 -5.95 3.34
N GLN A 9 21.67 -6.74 4.00
CA GLN A 9 20.64 -7.58 3.32
C GLN A 9 19.34 -6.83 3.05
N VAL A 10 19.09 -5.73 3.73
CA VAL A 10 17.86 -4.95 3.62
C VAL A 10 17.81 -4.10 2.33
N ASP A 11 18.96 -3.64 1.86
CA ASP A 11 19.09 -2.80 0.64
C ASP A 11 18.77 -3.53 -0.69
N ARG A 12 18.41 -4.82 -0.65
CA ARG A 12 18.19 -5.62 -1.85
C ARG A 12 16.76 -6.13 -2.03
N LEU A 13 15.79 -5.62 -1.28
CA LEU A 13 14.41 -6.12 -1.28
C LEU A 13 13.63 -5.80 -2.57
N GLN A 14 14.15 -4.91 -3.42
CA GLN A 14 13.58 -4.69 -4.75
C GLN A 14 14.66 -4.85 -5.83
N ARG A 15 14.51 -5.92 -6.61
CA ARG A 15 15.21 -6.06 -7.88
C ARG A 15 14.21 -5.86 -9.00
N SER A 16 14.44 -4.83 -9.81
CA SER A 16 13.84 -4.71 -11.12
C SER A 16 14.80 -5.25 -12.16
N SER A 17 14.26 -5.98 -13.12
CA SER A 17 15.01 -6.40 -14.32
C SER A 17 15.26 -5.23 -15.29
N ARG A 18 14.73 -4.03 -15.01
CA ARG A 18 14.78 -2.86 -15.87
C ARG A 18 16.19 -2.23 -15.92
N ASP A 19 16.66 -1.94 -17.13
CA ASP A 19 17.90 -1.18 -17.33
C ASP A 19 17.68 0.31 -17.06
N VAL A 20 18.13 0.77 -15.89
CA VAL A 20 18.02 2.18 -15.46
C VAL A 20 18.82 3.14 -16.32
N THR A 21 19.83 2.67 -17.08
CA THR A 21 20.68 3.54 -17.91
C THR A 21 19.95 4.08 -19.12
N THR A 22 18.94 3.41 -19.61
CA THR A 22 18.12 3.81 -20.77
C THR A 22 16.94 4.70 -20.40
N LEU A 23 16.52 4.69 -19.11
CA LEU A 23 15.35 5.42 -18.61
C LEU A 23 15.36 6.93 -18.98
N PRO A 24 16.47 7.69 -18.79
CA PRO A 24 16.45 9.12 -19.07
C PRO A 24 16.09 9.43 -20.52
N ALA A 25 16.65 8.68 -21.48
CA ALA A 25 16.39 8.90 -22.90
C ALA A 25 14.94 8.54 -23.27
N MET A 26 14.43 7.40 -22.77
CA MET A 26 13.06 6.94 -23.04
C MET A 26 12.03 7.90 -22.44
N MET A 27 12.23 8.35 -21.20
CA MET A 27 11.36 9.32 -20.53
C MET A 27 11.40 10.68 -21.22
N SER A 28 12.57 11.16 -21.64
CA SER A 28 12.72 12.42 -22.39
C SER A 28 11.93 12.38 -23.70
N GLN A 29 12.08 11.30 -24.46
CA GLN A 29 11.37 11.12 -25.73
C GLN A 29 9.85 11.09 -25.51
N TRP A 30 9.38 10.32 -24.54
CA TRP A 30 7.94 10.24 -24.25
C TRP A 30 7.39 11.57 -23.72
N LEU A 31 8.08 12.22 -22.78
CA LEU A 31 7.64 13.52 -22.25
C LEU A 31 7.55 14.59 -23.34
N SER A 32 8.38 14.54 -24.38
CA SER A 32 8.27 15.46 -25.51
C SER A 32 6.93 15.34 -26.27
N THR A 33 6.22 14.23 -26.12
CA THR A 33 4.89 14.02 -26.75
C THR A 33 3.74 14.60 -25.92
N VAL A 34 3.96 14.85 -24.63
CA VAL A 34 2.92 15.29 -23.67
C VAL A 34 3.20 16.68 -23.08
N LEU A 35 4.43 17.18 -23.20
CA LEU A 35 4.78 18.54 -22.76
C LEU A 35 4.27 19.61 -23.73
N PRO A 36 3.93 20.81 -23.24
CA PRO A 36 3.55 21.95 -24.07
C PRO A 36 4.62 22.26 -25.13
N GLY A 37 4.19 22.54 -26.35
CA GLY A 37 5.08 22.91 -27.45
C GLY A 37 6.01 21.80 -27.94
N GLY A 38 5.86 20.55 -27.46
CA GLY A 38 6.76 19.44 -27.81
C GLY A 38 8.17 19.61 -27.26
N ALA A 39 8.32 20.29 -26.12
CA ALA A 39 9.61 20.48 -25.46
C ALA A 39 10.25 19.13 -25.12
N THR A 40 11.53 18.97 -25.43
CA THR A 40 12.30 17.76 -25.10
C THR A 40 13.06 18.00 -23.80
N PRO A 41 12.64 17.41 -22.67
CA PRO A 41 13.28 17.67 -21.39
C PRO A 41 14.60 16.92 -21.23
N GLU A 42 15.53 17.50 -20.51
CA GLU A 42 16.66 16.80 -19.92
C GLU A 42 16.18 16.06 -18.67
N ILE A 43 16.39 14.74 -18.61
CA ILE A 43 15.96 13.89 -17.49
C ILE A 43 17.18 13.47 -16.68
N THR A 44 17.12 13.71 -15.37
CA THR A 44 18.07 13.20 -14.39
C THR A 44 17.32 12.26 -13.44
N VAL A 45 17.71 10.99 -13.36
CA VAL A 45 17.24 10.06 -12.33
C VAL A 45 18.05 10.32 -11.06
N GLU A 46 17.37 10.64 -9.96
CA GLU A 46 18.04 11.11 -8.72
C GLU A 46 18.40 9.98 -7.79
N SER A 47 17.56 8.94 -7.72
CA SER A 47 17.87 7.72 -7.00
C SER A 47 17.63 6.53 -7.90
N GLY A 48 18.51 5.56 -7.82
CA GLY A 48 18.24 4.22 -8.31
C GLY A 48 16.96 3.68 -7.64
N ILE A 49 16.52 2.50 -8.04
CA ILE A 49 15.28 1.85 -7.58
C ILE A 49 15.39 1.50 -6.08
N ASP A 50 15.60 2.50 -5.24
CA ASP A 50 15.52 2.41 -3.78
C ASP A 50 14.05 2.63 -3.40
N SER A 51 13.18 1.75 -3.89
CA SER A 51 11.80 1.89 -3.52
C SER A 51 11.52 1.08 -2.27
N THR A 52 11.00 1.73 -1.28
CA THR A 52 10.38 1.09 -0.11
C THR A 52 9.08 0.36 -0.48
N GLY A 53 8.59 0.50 -1.72
CA GLY A 53 7.41 -0.20 -2.23
C GLY A 53 7.69 -1.64 -2.62
N MET A 54 6.91 -2.60 -2.11
CA MET A 54 7.12 -4.03 -2.38
C MET A 54 6.53 -4.51 -3.70
N SER A 55 5.71 -3.73 -4.39
CA SER A 55 4.91 -4.20 -5.53
C SER A 55 5.23 -3.51 -6.85
N SER A 56 5.19 -2.18 -6.93
CA SER A 56 5.51 -1.39 -8.12
C SER A 56 6.79 -0.58 -7.95
N GLU A 57 7.49 -0.33 -9.07
CA GLU A 57 8.71 0.46 -9.04
C GLU A 57 8.40 1.94 -8.82
N THR A 58 9.20 2.58 -7.97
CA THR A 58 9.16 4.02 -7.72
C THR A 58 10.47 4.64 -8.16
N ILE A 59 10.43 5.56 -9.13
CA ILE A 59 11.61 6.21 -9.67
C ILE A 59 11.48 7.71 -9.46
N ILE A 60 12.46 8.31 -8.76
CA ILE A 60 12.51 9.76 -8.56
C ILE A 60 13.38 10.36 -9.66
N LEU A 61 12.84 11.35 -10.36
CA LEU A 61 13.52 12.02 -11.44
C LEU A 61 13.28 13.53 -11.43
N THR A 62 14.21 14.26 -12.02
CA THR A 62 14.05 15.70 -12.32
C THR A 62 14.04 15.89 -13.84
N ALA A 63 12.97 16.51 -14.34
CA ALA A 63 12.82 16.92 -15.73
C ALA A 63 13.09 18.43 -15.85
N ARG A 64 13.95 18.83 -16.80
CA ARG A 64 14.25 20.23 -17.11
C ARG A 64 13.97 20.51 -18.56
N TRP A 65 13.21 21.57 -18.84
CA TRP A 65 12.90 22.02 -20.20
C TRP A 65 12.73 23.53 -20.24
N GLU A 66 12.51 24.06 -21.42
CA GLU A 66 12.15 25.45 -21.64
C GLU A 66 10.66 25.52 -22.03
N GLU A 67 9.90 26.38 -21.37
CA GLU A 67 8.49 26.65 -21.66
C GLU A 67 8.27 28.15 -21.76
N ASP A 68 7.77 28.62 -22.90
CA ASP A 68 7.56 30.02 -23.19
C ASP A 68 8.80 30.89 -22.97
N GLY A 69 10.00 30.36 -23.30
CA GLY A 69 11.29 31.04 -23.13
C GLY A 69 11.77 31.12 -21.67
N GLN A 70 11.15 30.36 -20.76
CA GLN A 70 11.55 30.28 -19.35
C GLN A 70 12.02 28.86 -18.99
N PRO A 71 13.12 28.74 -18.24
CA PRO A 71 13.54 27.43 -17.76
C PRO A 71 12.59 26.88 -16.72
N VAL A 72 12.15 25.64 -16.91
CA VAL A 72 11.32 24.88 -15.97
C VAL A 72 12.12 23.70 -15.46
N ALA A 73 12.08 23.45 -14.15
CA ALA A 73 12.63 22.27 -13.52
C ALA A 73 11.57 21.65 -12.60
N GLN A 74 11.21 20.40 -12.84
CA GLN A 74 10.18 19.71 -12.07
C GLN A 74 10.71 18.39 -11.54
N LYS A 75 10.60 18.20 -10.21
CA LYS A 75 10.90 16.94 -9.56
C LYS A 75 9.65 16.09 -9.57
N LEU A 76 9.78 14.87 -10.06
CA LEU A 76 8.68 13.94 -10.33
C LEU A 76 8.96 12.58 -9.73
N VAL A 77 7.89 11.85 -9.50
CA VAL A 77 7.92 10.42 -9.15
C VAL A 77 7.21 9.64 -10.26
N ALA A 78 7.89 8.64 -10.81
CA ALA A 78 7.27 7.67 -11.69
C ALA A 78 6.87 6.43 -10.88
N ARG A 79 5.59 6.03 -10.99
CA ARG A 79 5.10 4.72 -10.55
C ARG A 79 5.01 3.84 -11.78
N VAL A 80 5.76 2.75 -11.78
CA VAL A 80 5.93 1.87 -12.96
C VAL A 80 5.48 0.46 -12.57
N ALA A 81 4.63 -0.16 -13.39
CA ALA A 81 4.23 -1.55 -13.17
C ALA A 81 5.44 -2.49 -13.33
N PRO A 82 5.53 -3.57 -12.53
CA PRO A 82 6.59 -4.57 -12.68
C PRO A 82 6.50 -5.24 -14.05
N THR A 83 7.63 -5.73 -14.54
CA THR A 83 7.69 -6.50 -15.78
C THR A 83 7.12 -7.91 -15.59
N ALA A 84 6.88 -8.62 -16.69
CA ALA A 84 6.45 -10.03 -16.63
C ALA A 84 7.54 -10.97 -16.07
N GLU A 85 8.82 -10.54 -16.12
CA GLU A 85 9.97 -11.29 -15.60
C GLU A 85 10.12 -11.14 -14.08
N ASP A 86 9.52 -10.08 -13.51
CA ASP A 86 9.49 -9.86 -12.07
C ASP A 86 8.37 -10.70 -11.44
N VAL A 87 8.62 -11.23 -10.24
CA VAL A 87 7.57 -11.92 -9.49
C VAL A 87 6.59 -10.88 -8.95
N GLN A 88 5.45 -10.76 -9.61
CA GLN A 88 4.42 -9.77 -9.28
C GLN A 88 3.79 -10.05 -7.91
N VAL A 89 3.54 -9.01 -7.13
CA VAL A 89 2.82 -9.13 -5.84
C VAL A 89 1.33 -9.32 -6.09
N PHE A 90 0.74 -8.53 -6.98
CA PHE A 90 -0.68 -8.60 -7.31
C PHE A 90 -0.92 -9.32 -8.64
N PRO A 91 -2.08 -9.98 -8.81
CA PRO A 91 -2.45 -10.62 -10.09
C PRO A 91 -2.54 -9.62 -11.26
N THR A 92 -2.89 -8.38 -10.97
CA THR A 92 -3.05 -7.30 -11.96
C THR A 92 -2.59 -5.97 -11.37
N TYR A 93 -2.05 -5.11 -12.24
CA TYR A 93 -1.65 -3.74 -11.89
C TYR A 93 -2.47 -2.77 -12.73
N ARG A 94 -3.43 -2.09 -12.10
CA ARG A 94 -4.30 -1.09 -12.73
C ARG A 94 -3.80 0.32 -12.41
N LEU A 95 -2.65 0.70 -13.03
CA LEU A 95 -2.08 2.04 -12.85
C LEU A 95 -3.00 3.14 -13.39
N ASP A 96 -3.82 2.83 -14.38
CA ASP A 96 -4.89 3.69 -14.87
C ASP A 96 -5.93 4.01 -13.79
N HIS A 97 -6.36 3.00 -13.02
CA HIS A 97 -7.26 3.20 -11.89
C HIS A 97 -6.61 4.03 -10.77
N GLN A 98 -5.35 3.73 -10.42
CA GLN A 98 -4.61 4.51 -9.42
C GLN A 98 -4.52 5.98 -9.83
N PHE A 99 -4.12 6.25 -11.08
CA PHE A 99 -4.03 7.61 -11.63
C PHE A 99 -5.37 8.34 -11.55
N ASP A 100 -6.46 7.72 -12.00
CA ASP A 100 -7.78 8.33 -12.00
C ASP A 100 -8.33 8.56 -10.59
N VAL A 101 -8.10 7.64 -9.65
CA VAL A 101 -8.48 7.82 -8.24
C VAL A 101 -7.72 8.97 -7.61
N ILE A 102 -6.38 8.97 -7.69
CA ILE A 102 -5.55 10.04 -7.10
C ILE A 102 -5.98 11.41 -7.65
N ARG A 103 -6.19 11.50 -8.98
CA ARG A 103 -6.66 12.73 -9.61
C ARG A 103 -8.01 13.17 -9.07
N LYS A 104 -9.00 12.26 -9.05
CA LYS A 104 -10.37 12.56 -8.58
C LYS A 104 -10.38 12.94 -7.09
N VAL A 105 -9.68 12.18 -6.24
CA VAL A 105 -9.56 12.49 -4.81
C VAL A 105 -9.00 13.89 -4.60
N GLY A 106 -7.93 14.25 -5.31
CA GLY A 106 -7.34 15.60 -5.23
C GLY A 106 -8.23 16.71 -5.78
N GLU A 107 -9.20 16.40 -6.66
CA GLU A 107 -10.16 17.36 -7.21
C GLU A 107 -11.38 17.60 -6.30
N ILE A 108 -11.81 16.57 -5.54
CA ILE A 108 -13.11 16.60 -4.82
C ILE A 108 -12.98 16.55 -3.30
N THR A 109 -11.77 16.42 -2.77
CA THR A 109 -11.51 16.37 -1.32
C THR A 109 -10.31 17.23 -0.94
N ASP A 110 -10.14 17.46 0.38
CA ASP A 110 -8.95 18.08 0.95
C ASP A 110 -7.87 17.04 1.36
N VAL A 111 -8.05 15.77 1.00
CA VAL A 111 -7.04 14.73 1.25
C VAL A 111 -5.77 15.08 0.48
N PRO A 112 -4.62 15.22 1.16
CA PRO A 112 -3.39 15.54 0.49
C PRO A 112 -2.93 14.34 -0.35
N VAL A 113 -2.95 14.49 -1.67
CA VAL A 113 -2.43 13.51 -2.62
C VAL A 113 -1.43 14.16 -3.54
N PRO A 114 -0.40 13.43 -4.02
CA PRO A 114 0.49 13.97 -5.05
C PRO A 114 -0.32 14.32 -6.30
N ARG A 115 -0.03 15.48 -6.90
CA ARG A 115 -0.67 15.81 -8.18
C ARG A 115 -0.17 14.88 -9.27
N VAL A 116 -1.04 14.02 -9.80
CA VAL A 116 -0.72 13.20 -10.97
C VAL A 116 -0.67 14.08 -12.23
N ARG A 117 0.28 13.79 -13.12
CA ARG A 117 0.59 14.63 -14.28
C ARG A 117 0.24 13.94 -15.59
N TRP A 118 0.85 12.81 -15.86
CA TRP A 118 0.72 12.10 -17.15
C TRP A 118 0.71 10.61 -16.90
N LEU A 119 -0.14 9.92 -17.67
CA LEU A 119 -0.28 8.47 -17.66
C LEU A 119 0.18 7.91 -19.02
N GLU A 120 1.03 6.91 -18.99
CA GLU A 120 1.35 6.02 -20.11
C GLU A 120 0.74 4.65 -19.82
N SER A 121 -0.39 4.35 -20.45
CA SER A 121 -1.19 3.16 -20.16
C SER A 121 -0.91 1.98 -21.10
N THR A 122 -0.16 2.21 -22.19
CA THR A 122 0.07 1.19 -23.24
C THR A 122 1.22 0.25 -22.91
N GLY A 123 2.19 0.71 -22.11
CA GLY A 123 3.43 0.01 -21.84
C GLY A 123 4.44 0.07 -22.99
N GLU A 124 4.18 0.85 -24.05
CA GLU A 124 5.07 0.93 -25.22
C GLU A 124 6.39 1.62 -24.91
N VAL A 125 6.41 2.52 -23.91
CA VAL A 125 7.59 3.33 -23.59
C VAL A 125 8.58 2.57 -22.74
N LEU A 126 8.14 2.00 -21.62
CA LEU A 126 9.01 1.31 -20.65
C LEU A 126 8.81 -0.22 -20.62
N GLY A 127 8.05 -0.79 -21.57
CA GLY A 127 7.66 -2.20 -21.56
C GLY A 127 6.50 -2.52 -20.63
N THR A 128 6.12 -1.60 -19.76
CA THR A 128 4.98 -1.69 -18.83
C THR A 128 4.36 -0.31 -18.63
N PRO A 129 3.06 -0.21 -18.28
CA PRO A 129 2.40 1.05 -17.96
C PRO A 129 3.09 1.79 -16.80
N PHE A 130 3.01 3.12 -16.85
CA PHE A 130 3.45 3.97 -15.75
C PHE A 130 2.69 5.30 -15.71
N PHE A 131 2.78 5.99 -14.59
CA PHE A 131 2.35 7.39 -14.52
C PHE A 131 3.37 8.24 -13.75
N LEU A 132 3.34 9.54 -14.03
CA LEU A 132 4.14 10.55 -13.34
C LEU A 132 3.25 11.38 -12.43
N MET A 133 3.79 11.69 -11.24
CA MET A 133 3.19 12.59 -10.27
C MET A 133 4.25 13.54 -9.70
N ASP A 134 3.81 14.64 -9.09
CA ASP A 134 4.70 15.56 -8.41
C ASP A 134 5.39 14.89 -7.22
N TYR A 135 6.68 15.17 -7.06
CA TYR A 135 7.38 14.81 -5.83
C TYR A 135 6.87 15.66 -4.68
N VAL A 136 6.53 15.02 -3.57
CA VAL A 136 6.17 15.67 -2.31
C VAL A 136 7.26 15.38 -1.28
N ASP A 137 7.74 16.42 -0.61
CA ASP A 137 8.72 16.30 0.46
C ASP A 137 8.02 16.01 1.79
N GLY A 138 8.54 15.03 2.53
CA GLY A 138 8.00 14.59 3.82
C GLY A 138 8.70 13.33 4.31
N GLU A 139 8.35 12.89 5.51
CA GLU A 139 8.90 11.71 6.14
C GLU A 139 7.81 10.65 6.33
N VAL A 140 8.16 9.37 6.17
CA VAL A 140 7.28 8.25 6.50
C VAL A 140 7.76 7.54 7.75
N PRO A 141 6.87 7.03 8.62
CA PRO A 141 7.26 6.06 9.65
C PRO A 141 7.84 4.81 8.99
N PRO A 142 9.04 4.34 9.38
CA PRO A 142 9.69 3.23 8.70
C PRO A 142 8.93 1.91 8.85
N ASP A 143 8.86 1.14 7.76
CA ASP A 143 8.27 -0.21 7.73
C ASP A 143 9.33 -1.30 7.81
N VAL A 144 10.48 -1.07 7.21
CA VAL A 144 11.65 -1.95 7.33
C VAL A 144 12.36 -1.59 8.63
N MET A 145 12.57 -2.55 9.53
CA MET A 145 12.74 -2.27 10.94
C MET A 145 11.58 -1.38 11.42
N PRO A 146 10.38 -1.96 11.62
CA PRO A 146 9.15 -1.21 11.78
C PRO A 146 9.27 -0.09 12.81
N TYR A 147 8.53 0.99 12.60
CA TYR A 147 8.57 2.16 13.51
C TYR A 147 8.37 1.80 14.99
N THR A 148 7.69 0.69 15.28
CA THR A 148 7.51 0.15 16.64
C THR A 148 8.81 -0.34 17.30
N PHE A 149 9.91 -0.45 16.54
CA PHE A 149 11.20 -0.89 17.09
C PHE A 149 11.99 0.24 17.78
N GLY A 150 11.51 1.50 17.66
CA GLY A 150 12.20 2.68 18.22
C GLY A 150 13.34 3.19 17.35
N GLY A 151 14.03 4.24 17.83
CA GLY A 151 15.16 4.81 17.11
C GLY A 151 14.78 5.55 15.82
N ASN A 152 13.55 6.05 15.73
CA ASN A 152 13.06 6.83 14.61
C ASN A 152 12.21 8.02 15.09
N TRP A 153 12.04 9.00 14.21
CA TRP A 153 11.38 10.27 14.53
C TRP A 153 9.96 10.10 15.10
N PHE A 154 9.21 9.08 14.68
CA PHE A 154 7.86 8.82 15.15
C PHE A 154 7.86 8.16 16.53
N ALA A 155 8.63 7.07 16.70
CA ALA A 155 8.69 6.34 17.97
C ALA A 155 9.31 7.16 19.11
N ASP A 156 10.28 8.01 18.78
CA ASP A 156 11.02 8.80 19.77
C ASP A 156 10.29 10.11 20.16
N ALA A 157 9.16 10.39 19.49
CA ALA A 157 8.32 11.55 19.78
C ALA A 157 7.51 11.34 21.07
N PRO A 158 7.10 12.43 21.76
CA PRO A 158 6.15 12.35 22.85
C PRO A 158 4.82 11.68 22.42
N VAL A 159 4.18 10.94 23.34
CA VAL A 159 2.93 10.20 23.07
C VAL A 159 1.83 11.11 22.49
N GLU A 160 1.77 12.35 22.93
CA GLU A 160 0.80 13.33 22.42
C GLU A 160 1.01 13.59 20.93
N ARG A 161 2.27 13.67 20.47
CA ARG A 161 2.61 13.84 19.05
C ARG A 161 2.35 12.57 18.25
N GLN A 162 2.62 11.40 18.83
CA GLN A 162 2.28 10.13 18.22
C GLN A 162 0.77 9.98 17.98
N ARG A 163 -0.04 10.39 18.95
CA ARG A 163 -1.51 10.41 18.84
C ARG A 163 -2.01 11.47 17.87
N GLU A 164 -1.35 12.61 17.79
CA GLU A 164 -1.66 13.63 16.77
C GLU A 164 -1.50 13.08 15.35
N LEU A 165 -0.39 12.36 15.07
CA LEU A 165 -0.19 11.67 13.80
C LEU A 165 -1.29 10.62 13.54
N GLN A 166 -1.62 9.80 14.55
CA GLN A 166 -2.71 8.83 14.47
C GLN A 166 -4.02 9.52 14.06
N ASP A 167 -4.44 10.56 14.81
CA ASP A 167 -5.71 11.24 14.58
C ASP A 167 -5.73 11.93 13.21
N ALA A 168 -4.60 12.51 12.79
CA ALA A 168 -4.44 13.09 11.47
C ALA A 168 -4.54 12.05 10.36
N THR A 169 -4.02 10.83 10.58
CA THR A 169 -4.15 9.73 9.61
C THR A 169 -5.59 9.20 9.56
N VAL A 170 -6.26 9.07 10.71
CA VAL A 170 -7.69 8.70 10.76
C VAL A 170 -8.54 9.74 10.04
N SER A 171 -8.16 11.03 10.05
CA SER A 171 -8.88 12.07 9.32
C SER A 171 -8.81 11.89 7.80
N VAL A 172 -7.76 11.28 7.27
CA VAL A 172 -7.67 10.88 5.85
C VAL A 172 -8.77 9.87 5.52
N LEU A 173 -8.91 8.80 6.33
CA LEU A 173 -9.98 7.81 6.13
C LEU A 173 -11.36 8.46 6.25
N ALA A 174 -11.58 9.28 7.27
CA ALA A 174 -12.84 9.98 7.45
C ALA A 174 -13.22 10.83 6.23
N SER A 175 -12.25 11.52 5.62
CA SER A 175 -12.47 12.33 4.43
C SER A 175 -12.78 11.48 3.20
N LEU A 176 -12.05 10.39 2.96
CA LEU A 176 -12.29 9.46 1.85
C LEU A 176 -13.65 8.78 1.97
N HIS A 177 -13.99 8.29 3.16
CA HIS A 177 -15.24 7.59 3.42
C HIS A 177 -16.46 8.52 3.46
N SER A 178 -16.25 9.83 3.45
CA SER A 178 -17.30 10.85 3.39
C SER A 178 -17.56 11.37 1.97
N ILE A 179 -16.85 10.85 0.96
CA ILE A 179 -17.14 11.19 -0.44
C ILE A 179 -18.55 10.70 -0.79
N PRO A 180 -19.45 11.59 -1.19
CA PRO A 180 -20.81 11.19 -1.53
C PRO A 180 -20.84 10.39 -2.83
N ASP A 181 -21.80 9.46 -2.95
CA ASP A 181 -22.02 8.66 -4.16
C ASP A 181 -20.74 8.02 -4.71
N ALA A 182 -19.93 7.42 -3.81
CA ALA A 182 -18.62 6.85 -4.15
C ALA A 182 -18.73 5.81 -5.27
N GLU A 183 -19.80 4.99 -5.27
CA GLU A 183 -20.05 3.99 -6.30
C GLU A 183 -20.30 4.63 -7.69
N SER A 184 -20.98 5.76 -7.75
CA SER A 184 -21.16 6.52 -9.01
C SER A 184 -19.83 7.11 -9.51
N THR A 185 -19.01 7.62 -8.60
CA THR A 185 -17.76 8.31 -8.95
C THR A 185 -16.62 7.35 -9.29
N PHE A 186 -16.53 6.22 -8.58
CA PHE A 186 -15.43 5.27 -8.64
C PHE A 186 -15.87 3.86 -9.05
N GLY A 187 -17.05 3.68 -9.64
CA GLY A 187 -17.60 2.38 -10.03
C GLY A 187 -16.72 1.57 -10.96
N PHE A 188 -15.83 2.24 -11.73
CA PHE A 188 -14.83 1.57 -12.57
C PHE A 188 -13.88 0.65 -11.76
N LEU A 189 -13.75 0.87 -10.44
CA LEU A 189 -12.96 -0.01 -9.56
C LEU A 189 -13.58 -1.40 -9.40
N ALA A 190 -14.87 -1.55 -9.67
CA ALA A 190 -15.57 -2.83 -9.59
C ALA A 190 -15.59 -3.59 -10.94
N ASP A 191 -15.02 -3.02 -12.01
CA ASP A 191 -15.06 -3.62 -13.33
C ASP A 191 -14.37 -5.00 -13.37
N GLY A 192 -15.11 -5.99 -13.86
CA GLY A 192 -14.62 -7.38 -13.96
C GLY A 192 -14.56 -8.15 -12.65
N GLN A 193 -15.13 -7.62 -11.56
CA GLN A 193 -15.21 -8.32 -10.26
C GLN A 193 -16.59 -8.95 -10.07
N ASP A 194 -16.60 -10.24 -9.65
CA ASP A 194 -17.82 -11.00 -9.36
C ASP A 194 -18.21 -10.91 -7.87
N GLY A 195 -19.48 -10.68 -7.60
CA GLY A 195 -20.05 -10.64 -6.24
C GLY A 195 -21.31 -9.77 -6.17
N ASP A 196 -22.20 -10.11 -5.27
CA ASP A 196 -23.49 -9.48 -5.03
C ASP A 196 -23.39 -8.21 -4.15
N SER A 197 -22.26 -8.02 -3.49
CA SER A 197 -21.94 -6.83 -2.69
C SER A 197 -20.49 -6.41 -2.92
N ALA A 198 -20.14 -5.17 -2.54
CA ALA A 198 -18.77 -4.67 -2.63
C ALA A 198 -17.81 -5.52 -1.80
N LEU A 199 -18.20 -5.90 -0.59
CA LEU A 199 -17.39 -6.79 0.25
C LEU A 199 -17.20 -8.17 -0.38
N ARG A 200 -18.25 -8.76 -1.01
CA ARG A 200 -18.15 -10.05 -1.67
C ARG A 200 -17.22 -9.99 -2.88
N ARG A 201 -17.29 -8.93 -3.68
CA ARG A 201 -16.36 -8.68 -4.81
C ARG A 201 -14.92 -8.64 -4.32
N HIS A 202 -14.65 -7.87 -3.27
CA HIS A 202 -13.32 -7.75 -2.68
C HIS A 202 -12.82 -9.08 -2.11
N PHE A 203 -13.67 -9.84 -1.42
CA PHE A 203 -13.33 -11.15 -0.88
C PHE A 203 -12.97 -12.15 -2.00
N ASN A 204 -13.75 -12.19 -3.07
CA ASN A 204 -13.47 -13.05 -4.23
C ASN A 204 -12.16 -12.65 -4.92
N TRP A 205 -11.85 -11.35 -4.98
CA TRP A 205 -10.57 -10.87 -5.48
C TRP A 205 -9.40 -11.34 -4.60
N VAL A 206 -9.50 -11.23 -3.27
CA VAL A 206 -8.46 -11.72 -2.35
C VAL A 206 -8.31 -13.24 -2.44
N ARG A 207 -9.40 -13.98 -2.62
CA ARG A 207 -9.33 -15.43 -2.86
C ARG A 207 -8.56 -15.74 -4.14
N SER A 208 -8.83 -15.01 -5.23
CA SER A 208 -8.08 -15.16 -6.49
C SER A 208 -6.61 -14.76 -6.35
N TRP A 209 -6.30 -13.79 -5.52
CA TRP A 209 -4.93 -13.40 -5.20
C TRP A 209 -4.17 -14.51 -4.47
N TYR A 210 -4.81 -15.14 -3.49
CA TYR A 210 -4.24 -16.33 -2.85
C TYR A 210 -3.98 -17.44 -3.87
N ASP A 211 -4.97 -17.77 -4.70
CA ASP A 211 -4.84 -18.82 -5.73
C ASP A 211 -3.74 -18.49 -6.76
N PHE A 212 -3.52 -17.20 -7.07
CA PHE A 212 -2.40 -16.72 -7.87
C PHE A 212 -1.04 -16.95 -7.19
N ALA A 213 -0.96 -16.85 -5.87
CA ALA A 213 0.28 -17.06 -5.12
C ALA A 213 0.66 -18.54 -4.95
N VAL A 214 -0.33 -19.43 -4.90
CA VAL A 214 -0.15 -20.86 -4.60
C VAL A 214 0.85 -21.60 -5.53
N PRO A 215 0.85 -21.41 -6.87
CA PRO A 215 1.77 -22.13 -7.76
C PRO A 215 3.24 -21.90 -7.43
N ASP A 216 3.62 -20.71 -6.96
CA ASP A 216 5.01 -20.34 -6.75
C ASP A 216 5.54 -20.82 -5.40
N ILE A 217 4.72 -20.74 -4.34
CA ILE A 217 5.20 -20.96 -2.98
C ILE A 217 4.50 -22.10 -2.25
N GLY A 218 3.30 -22.50 -2.68
CA GLY A 218 2.52 -23.59 -2.11
C GLY A 218 1.25 -23.13 -1.39
N ARG A 219 0.40 -24.08 -0.99
CA ARG A 219 -0.83 -23.83 -0.22
C ARG A 219 -0.53 -23.69 1.27
N SER A 220 -1.28 -22.84 1.94
CA SER A 220 -1.24 -22.71 3.40
C SER A 220 -2.48 -23.33 4.02
N PRO A 221 -2.35 -24.41 4.82
CA PRO A 221 -3.46 -24.96 5.59
C PRO A 221 -4.12 -23.93 6.53
N LEU A 222 -3.34 -23.00 7.10
CA LEU A 222 -3.87 -21.93 7.93
C LEU A 222 -4.79 -21.01 7.12
N LEU A 223 -4.36 -20.55 5.94
CA LEU A 223 -5.18 -19.68 5.11
C LEU A 223 -6.47 -20.37 4.62
N GLU A 224 -6.40 -21.65 4.24
CA GLU A 224 -7.60 -22.39 3.83
C GLU A 224 -8.64 -22.44 4.96
N ARG A 225 -8.20 -22.72 6.21
CA ARG A 225 -9.11 -22.69 7.38
C ARG A 225 -9.60 -21.28 7.69
N THR A 226 -8.74 -20.27 7.53
CA THR A 226 -9.12 -18.88 7.77
C THR A 226 -10.15 -18.41 6.75
N PHE A 227 -10.01 -18.75 5.47
CA PHE A 227 -11.04 -18.47 4.47
C PHE A 227 -12.37 -19.15 4.80
N GLN A 228 -12.34 -20.41 5.28
CA GLN A 228 -13.56 -21.09 5.70
C GLN A 228 -14.20 -20.40 6.91
N TRP A 229 -13.38 -20.00 7.89
CA TRP A 229 -13.84 -19.24 9.06
C TRP A 229 -14.52 -17.93 8.64
N LEU A 230 -13.93 -17.19 7.68
CA LEU A 230 -14.48 -15.94 7.15
C LEU A 230 -15.84 -16.14 6.47
N GLU A 231 -16.01 -17.23 5.71
CA GLU A 231 -17.29 -17.57 5.08
C GLU A 231 -18.35 -17.95 6.14
N ASP A 232 -17.97 -18.75 7.13
CA ASP A 232 -18.88 -19.21 8.19
C ASP A 232 -19.33 -18.05 9.11
N ASN A 233 -18.52 -16.99 9.22
CA ASN A 233 -18.77 -15.82 10.05
C ASN A 233 -19.01 -14.53 9.24
N TRP A 234 -19.58 -14.64 8.04
CA TRP A 234 -19.77 -13.54 7.13
C TRP A 234 -20.45 -12.31 7.78
N PRO A 235 -19.91 -11.08 7.67
CA PRO A 235 -20.43 -9.90 8.35
C PRO A 235 -21.59 -9.28 7.56
N GLN A 236 -22.78 -9.88 7.67
CA GLN A 236 -23.98 -9.55 6.89
C GLN A 236 -24.34 -8.05 6.93
N GLU A 237 -24.25 -7.44 8.12
CA GLU A 237 -24.62 -6.02 8.31
C GLU A 237 -23.65 -5.11 7.54
N ALA A 238 -22.34 -5.30 7.71
CA ALA A 238 -21.34 -4.52 7.00
C ALA A 238 -21.36 -4.75 5.48
N ALA A 239 -21.61 -5.99 5.05
CA ALA A 239 -21.73 -6.36 3.63
C ALA A 239 -22.94 -5.70 2.94
N ALA A 240 -23.96 -5.30 3.71
CA ALA A 240 -25.17 -4.63 3.23
C ALA A 240 -25.09 -3.11 3.26
N THR A 241 -24.00 -2.53 3.80
CA THR A 241 -23.82 -1.07 3.82
C THR A 241 -23.52 -0.51 2.42
N GLU A 242 -23.89 0.74 2.20
CA GLU A 242 -23.46 1.47 1.01
C GLU A 242 -21.93 1.58 0.98
N PRO A 243 -21.27 1.17 -0.12
CA PRO A 243 -19.82 1.15 -0.18
C PRO A 243 -19.24 2.56 -0.23
N VAL A 244 -18.11 2.73 0.44
CA VAL A 244 -17.30 3.97 0.39
C VAL A 244 -16.04 3.74 -0.44
N LEU A 245 -15.34 4.82 -0.82
CA LEU A 245 -14.02 4.71 -1.40
C LEU A 245 -13.04 4.29 -0.30
N LEU A 246 -12.44 3.12 -0.46
CA LEU A 246 -11.38 2.61 0.41
C LEU A 246 -10.02 2.95 -0.20
N TRP A 247 -9.09 3.40 0.64
CA TRP A 247 -7.69 3.55 0.24
C TRP A 247 -7.02 2.18 0.01
N GLY A 248 -7.41 1.16 0.82
CA GLY A 248 -7.01 -0.23 0.69
C GLY A 248 -5.74 -0.57 1.45
N ASP A 249 -4.59 0.11 1.23
CA ASP A 249 -3.39 -0.05 2.06
C ASP A 249 -3.25 1.10 3.07
N ALA A 250 -4.30 1.27 3.86
CA ALA A 250 -4.51 2.34 4.83
C ALA A 250 -3.62 2.20 6.07
N ARG A 251 -2.36 2.64 5.99
CA ARG A 251 -1.39 2.54 7.09
C ARG A 251 -0.44 3.74 7.12
N VAL A 252 0.10 4.04 8.29
CA VAL A 252 0.97 5.21 8.51
C VAL A 252 2.22 5.20 7.64
N GLY A 253 2.74 4.02 7.28
CA GLY A 253 3.90 3.88 6.39
C GLY A 253 3.63 4.29 4.93
N ASN A 254 2.37 4.53 4.55
CA ASN A 254 1.98 4.98 3.22
C ASN A 254 1.55 6.46 3.20
N VAL A 255 1.92 7.22 4.22
CA VAL A 255 1.67 8.65 4.29
C VAL A 255 2.99 9.40 4.48
N LEU A 256 3.22 10.44 3.68
CA LEU A 256 4.26 11.42 3.95
C LEU A 256 3.73 12.44 4.96
N TYR A 257 4.51 12.64 6.02
CA TYR A 257 4.19 13.60 7.08
C TYR A 257 5.17 14.77 7.07
N ARG A 258 4.68 15.91 7.49
CA ARG A 258 5.48 17.06 7.91
C ARG A 258 4.91 17.56 9.21
N ASP A 259 5.76 17.62 10.24
CA ASP A 259 5.34 18.00 11.59
C ASP A 259 4.10 17.19 12.07
N PHE A 260 4.11 15.87 11.86
CA PHE A 260 3.06 14.89 12.23
C PHE A 260 1.72 15.03 11.49
N HIS A 261 1.65 15.88 10.46
CA HIS A 261 0.46 16.04 9.63
C HIS A 261 0.68 15.44 8.23
N PRO A 262 -0.31 14.73 7.67
CA PRO A 262 -0.25 14.21 6.32
C PRO A 262 -0.01 15.33 5.28
N VAL A 263 0.98 15.14 4.41
CA VAL A 263 1.25 16.02 3.25
C VAL A 263 1.12 15.28 1.94
N ALA A 264 1.14 13.95 1.95
CA ALA A 264 0.74 13.13 0.81
C ALA A 264 0.32 11.73 1.26
N VAL A 265 -0.81 11.25 0.74
CA VAL A 265 -1.29 9.88 0.87
C VAL A 265 -0.84 9.12 -0.37
N LEU A 266 -0.12 8.02 -0.15
CA LEU A 266 0.56 7.23 -1.17
C LEU A 266 -0.05 5.83 -1.27
N ASP A 267 0.42 5.09 -2.26
CA ASP A 267 0.20 3.65 -2.42
C ASP A 267 -1.28 3.23 -2.54
N TRP A 268 -1.87 3.67 -3.65
CA TRP A 268 -3.27 3.43 -4.02
C TRP A 268 -3.49 2.12 -4.80
N GLU A 269 -2.56 1.17 -4.70
CA GLU A 269 -2.62 -0.07 -5.50
C GLU A 269 -3.71 -1.06 -5.07
N MET A 270 -4.17 -0.94 -3.81
CA MET A 270 -5.28 -1.74 -3.26
C MET A 270 -6.59 -0.94 -3.20
N VAL A 271 -6.66 0.22 -3.84
CA VAL A 271 -7.86 1.08 -3.85
C VAL A 271 -9.06 0.33 -4.38
N THR A 272 -10.19 0.43 -3.69
CA THR A 272 -11.43 -0.28 -4.05
C THR A 272 -12.66 0.41 -3.45
N LEU A 273 -13.84 -0.19 -3.67
CA LEU A 273 -15.09 0.15 -2.99
C LEU A 273 -15.45 -0.94 -1.98
N GLY A 274 -15.90 -0.55 -0.79
CA GLY A 274 -16.29 -1.51 0.23
C GLY A 274 -16.82 -0.88 1.52
N PRO A 275 -17.12 -1.71 2.54
CA PRO A 275 -17.47 -1.22 3.85
C PRO A 275 -16.25 -0.56 4.52
N ARG A 276 -16.51 0.54 5.22
CA ARG A 276 -15.48 1.38 5.89
C ARG A 276 -14.63 0.64 6.90
N GLU A 277 -15.17 -0.43 7.47
CA GLU A 277 -14.49 -1.31 8.40
C GLU A 277 -13.22 -1.94 7.81
N LEU A 278 -13.15 -2.13 6.49
CA LEU A 278 -11.96 -2.68 5.83
C LEU A 278 -10.72 -1.79 6.06
N ASP A 279 -10.81 -0.49 5.76
CA ASP A 279 -9.68 0.43 5.94
C ASP A 279 -9.36 0.68 7.41
N VAL A 280 -10.39 0.84 8.25
CA VAL A 280 -10.20 1.06 9.68
C VAL A 280 -9.52 -0.14 10.34
N ALA A 281 -9.99 -1.36 10.02
CA ALA A 281 -9.37 -2.58 10.53
C ALA A 281 -7.96 -2.77 9.97
N TRP A 282 -7.72 -2.49 8.70
CA TRP A 282 -6.39 -2.60 8.09
C TRP A 282 -5.38 -1.69 8.79
N MET A 283 -5.73 -0.43 9.06
CA MET A 283 -4.87 0.54 9.76
C MET A 283 -4.48 0.04 11.15
N ILE A 284 -5.44 -0.45 11.93
CA ILE A 284 -5.20 -0.98 13.27
C ILE A 284 -4.41 -2.28 13.20
N PHE A 285 -4.78 -3.20 12.30
CA PHE A 285 -4.14 -4.50 12.14
C PHE A 285 -2.67 -4.38 11.73
N ALA A 286 -2.33 -3.46 10.83
CA ALA A 286 -0.95 -3.17 10.45
C ALA A 286 -0.10 -2.82 11.68
N HIS A 287 -0.64 -1.98 12.59
CA HIS A 287 0.03 -1.67 13.84
C HIS A 287 0.11 -2.89 14.77
N MET A 288 -0.96 -3.69 14.88
CA MET A 288 -0.94 -4.93 15.67
C MET A 288 0.17 -5.89 15.22
N VAL A 289 0.38 -6.06 13.92
CA VAL A 289 1.47 -6.87 13.37
C VAL A 289 2.83 -6.31 13.78
N PHE A 290 3.04 -5.01 13.64
CA PHE A 290 4.31 -4.38 14.01
C PHE A 290 4.55 -4.39 15.52
N GLN A 291 3.50 -4.30 16.32
CA GLN A 291 3.58 -4.44 17.77
C GLN A 291 3.91 -5.89 18.19
N GLU A 292 3.35 -6.89 17.51
CA GLU A 292 3.70 -8.31 17.71
C GLU A 292 5.18 -8.55 17.39
N LEU A 293 5.68 -8.00 16.27
CA LEU A 293 7.10 -8.09 15.89
C LEU A 293 8.02 -7.43 16.93
N ALA A 294 7.65 -6.26 17.44
CA ALA A 294 8.38 -5.61 18.52
C ALA A 294 8.42 -6.49 19.79
N SER A 295 7.28 -7.09 20.15
CA SER A 295 7.18 -8.00 21.30
C SER A 295 8.05 -9.24 21.14
N LEU A 296 8.07 -9.86 19.94
CA LEU A 296 8.96 -10.99 19.62
C LEU A 296 10.45 -10.61 19.71
N ALA A 297 10.78 -9.37 19.41
CA ALA A 297 12.11 -8.79 19.57
C ALA A 297 12.40 -8.31 21.01
N THR A 298 11.49 -8.53 21.97
CA THR A 298 11.58 -8.05 23.37
C THR A 298 11.66 -6.53 23.51
N LEU A 299 11.05 -5.81 22.56
CA LEU A 299 10.91 -4.36 22.56
C LEU A 299 9.52 -3.96 23.08
N SER A 300 9.41 -2.77 23.66
CA SER A 300 8.12 -2.26 24.20
C SER A 300 7.12 -1.92 23.10
N GLY A 301 7.61 -1.59 21.90
CA GLY A 301 6.76 -1.06 20.83
C GLY A 301 6.12 0.29 21.18
N LEU A 302 4.97 0.56 20.57
CA LEU A 302 4.15 1.77 20.76
C LEU A 302 2.72 1.39 21.20
N PRO A 303 2.50 0.85 22.40
CA PRO A 303 1.21 0.32 22.83
C PRO A 303 0.11 1.37 23.02
N GLU A 304 0.47 2.66 23.04
CA GLU A 304 -0.46 3.79 23.20
C GLU A 304 -0.94 4.35 21.85
N VAL A 305 -0.47 3.78 20.73
CA VAL A 305 -0.78 4.24 19.38
C VAL A 305 -1.67 3.22 18.68
N MET A 306 -2.58 3.67 17.82
CA MET A 306 -3.50 2.85 17.01
C MET A 306 -4.37 1.88 17.85
N ARG A 307 -4.69 2.26 19.09
CA ARG A 307 -5.64 1.49 19.89
C ARG A 307 -7.01 1.56 19.24
N GLU A 308 -7.69 0.43 19.17
CA GLU A 308 -9.01 0.34 18.52
C GLU A 308 -9.99 1.39 19.02
N ASP A 309 -10.12 1.53 20.36
CA ASP A 309 -11.04 2.49 20.96
C ASP A 309 -10.71 3.94 20.57
N ASP A 310 -9.42 4.30 20.52
CA ASP A 310 -8.98 5.66 20.18
C ASP A 310 -9.22 5.97 18.69
N VAL A 311 -8.93 5.02 17.80
CA VAL A 311 -9.17 5.14 16.36
C VAL A 311 -10.68 5.25 16.07
N ARG A 312 -11.49 4.39 16.67
CA ARG A 312 -12.96 4.39 16.53
C ARG A 312 -13.57 5.70 17.04
N ALA A 313 -13.13 6.18 18.22
CA ALA A 313 -13.61 7.44 18.80
C ALA A 313 -13.27 8.64 17.89
N THR A 314 -12.05 8.68 17.35
CA THR A 314 -11.64 9.74 16.42
C THR A 314 -12.43 9.66 15.11
N TYR A 315 -12.59 8.45 14.53
CA TYR A 315 -13.36 8.26 13.31
C TYR A 315 -14.83 8.68 13.49
N GLN A 316 -15.49 8.23 14.57
CA GLN A 316 -16.87 8.61 14.90
C GLN A 316 -17.03 10.11 15.13
N ARG A 317 -16.08 10.74 15.81
CA ARG A 317 -16.08 12.20 16.01
C ARG A 317 -16.02 12.98 14.68
N LEU A 318 -15.27 12.47 13.71
CA LEU A 318 -15.06 13.13 12.42
C LEU A 318 -16.21 12.88 11.42
N THR A 319 -16.78 11.68 11.41
CA THR A 319 -17.79 11.28 10.42
C THR A 319 -19.22 11.26 10.96
N GLY A 320 -19.40 11.21 12.28
CA GLY A 320 -20.68 10.94 12.93
C GLY A 320 -21.13 9.47 12.82
N VAL A 321 -20.31 8.59 12.22
CA VAL A 321 -20.63 7.19 12.00
C VAL A 321 -19.90 6.31 13.00
N GLU A 322 -20.63 5.43 13.65
CA GLU A 322 -20.06 4.40 14.52
C GLU A 322 -19.56 3.23 13.69
N ILE A 323 -18.31 2.80 13.94
CA ILE A 323 -17.72 1.62 13.33
C ILE A 323 -18.25 0.37 14.04
N GLY A 324 -18.67 -0.63 13.26
CA GLY A 324 -19.14 -1.91 13.75
C GLY A 324 -18.04 -2.78 14.39
N ASP A 325 -18.34 -4.06 14.63
CA ASP A 325 -17.34 -5.04 15.08
C ASP A 325 -16.26 -5.23 14.03
N LEU A 326 -14.98 -5.09 14.43
CA LEU A 326 -13.82 -5.21 13.56
C LEU A 326 -13.19 -6.61 13.56
N HIS A 327 -13.70 -7.56 14.37
CA HIS A 327 -13.04 -8.85 14.53
C HIS A 327 -12.92 -9.62 13.20
N TRP A 328 -14.01 -9.71 12.43
CA TRP A 328 -14.00 -10.34 11.11
C TRP A 328 -12.98 -9.66 10.17
N PHE A 329 -12.92 -8.35 10.21
CA PHE A 329 -12.03 -7.55 9.36
C PHE A 329 -10.56 -7.70 9.74
N TYR A 330 -10.24 -7.93 11.03
CA TYR A 330 -8.88 -8.28 11.45
C TYR A 330 -8.46 -9.66 10.92
N VAL A 331 -9.32 -10.66 11.01
CA VAL A 331 -9.05 -11.98 10.42
C VAL A 331 -8.80 -11.84 8.91
N TYR A 332 -9.61 -11.05 8.23
CA TYR A 332 -9.51 -10.81 6.80
C TYR A 332 -8.22 -10.04 6.43
N SER A 333 -7.86 -9.03 7.21
CA SER A 333 -6.58 -8.31 7.06
C SER A 333 -5.39 -9.26 7.17
N GLY A 334 -5.44 -10.22 8.10
CA GLY A 334 -4.42 -11.26 8.26
C GLY A 334 -4.24 -12.10 7.00
N VAL A 335 -5.34 -12.44 6.30
CA VAL A 335 -5.27 -13.16 5.01
C VAL A 335 -4.59 -12.33 3.94
N MET A 336 -4.95 -11.04 3.80
CA MET A 336 -4.34 -10.15 2.82
C MET A 336 -2.84 -9.96 3.07
N TRP A 337 -2.43 -9.74 4.33
CA TRP A 337 -1.02 -9.69 4.73
C TRP A 337 -0.28 -10.98 4.38
N ALA A 338 -0.90 -12.14 4.59
CA ALA A 338 -0.30 -13.42 4.24
C ALA A 338 -0.11 -13.55 2.71
N CYS A 339 -1.06 -13.08 1.89
CA CYS A 339 -0.90 -13.06 0.42
C CYS A 339 0.30 -12.20 0.00
N VAL A 340 0.50 -11.02 0.62
CA VAL A 340 1.70 -10.19 0.39
C VAL A 340 2.97 -10.97 0.73
N PHE A 341 3.03 -11.63 1.89
CA PHE A 341 4.19 -12.41 2.29
C PHE A 341 4.44 -13.63 1.41
N MET A 342 3.40 -14.29 0.91
CA MET A 342 3.55 -15.37 -0.08
C MET A 342 4.24 -14.85 -1.34
N ARG A 343 3.80 -13.71 -1.87
CA ARG A 343 4.35 -13.13 -3.10
C ARG A 343 5.76 -12.58 -2.94
N THR A 344 6.02 -11.86 -1.85
CA THR A 344 7.37 -11.37 -1.54
C THR A 344 8.33 -12.52 -1.21
N GLY A 345 7.85 -13.56 -0.53
CA GLY A 345 8.61 -14.80 -0.30
C GLY A 345 8.96 -15.53 -1.60
N ALA A 346 7.97 -15.67 -2.51
CA ALA A 346 8.18 -16.26 -3.83
C ALA A 346 9.22 -15.47 -4.64
N ARG A 347 9.19 -14.13 -4.57
CA ARG A 347 10.18 -13.26 -5.22
C ARG A 347 11.59 -13.52 -4.67
N ARG A 348 11.76 -13.59 -3.37
CA ARG A 348 13.06 -13.88 -2.74
C ARG A 348 13.64 -15.24 -3.14
N VAL A 349 12.77 -16.26 -3.27
CA VAL A 349 13.15 -17.58 -3.80
C VAL A 349 13.53 -17.47 -5.28
N HIS A 350 12.75 -16.77 -6.09
CA HIS A 350 13.01 -16.58 -7.51
C HIS A 350 14.39 -15.94 -7.78
N PHE A 351 14.74 -14.91 -7.02
CA PHE A 351 16.04 -14.23 -7.14
C PHE A 351 17.18 -14.94 -6.38
N GLY A 352 16.93 -16.11 -5.78
CA GLY A 352 17.95 -16.90 -5.08
C GLY A 352 18.46 -16.27 -3.77
N GLU A 353 17.67 -15.39 -3.16
CA GLU A 353 17.99 -14.74 -1.89
C GLU A 353 17.70 -15.68 -0.70
N THR A 354 16.74 -16.57 -0.85
CA THR A 354 16.38 -17.59 0.15
C THR A 354 16.00 -18.89 -0.55
N GLU A 355 16.13 -20.00 0.16
CA GLU A 355 15.56 -21.27 -0.27
C GLU A 355 14.03 -21.27 -0.12
N LYS A 356 13.35 -22.11 -0.90
CA LYS A 356 11.89 -22.29 -0.75
C LYS A 356 11.63 -22.87 0.65
N PRO A 357 10.73 -22.26 1.44
CA PRO A 357 10.46 -22.74 2.78
C PRO A 357 9.75 -24.10 2.78
N ASP A 358 10.01 -24.93 3.78
CA ASP A 358 9.31 -26.21 3.99
C ASP A 358 7.82 -26.01 4.27
N SER A 359 7.46 -24.90 4.92
CA SER A 359 6.09 -24.49 5.18
C SER A 359 5.90 -23.05 4.75
N VAL A 360 4.85 -22.79 3.94
CA VAL A 360 4.46 -21.44 3.54
C VAL A 360 4.17 -20.55 4.75
N GLU A 361 3.65 -21.14 5.82
CA GLU A 361 3.30 -20.40 7.05
C GLU A 361 4.50 -19.83 7.79
N SER A 362 5.72 -20.33 7.53
CA SER A 362 6.95 -19.73 8.07
C SER A 362 7.25 -18.33 7.51
N LEU A 363 6.60 -17.94 6.41
CA LEU A 363 6.64 -16.60 5.86
C LEU A 363 5.75 -15.61 6.63
N PHE A 364 4.78 -16.11 7.40
CA PHE A 364 3.76 -15.28 8.06
C PHE A 364 4.19 -14.92 9.47
N TYR A 365 4.93 -13.83 9.63
CA TYR A 365 5.36 -13.35 10.95
C TYR A 365 4.19 -13.12 11.91
N HIS A 366 2.97 -12.89 11.39
CA HIS A 366 1.73 -12.70 12.12
C HIS A 366 0.87 -13.98 12.26
N SER A 367 1.41 -15.16 11.93
CA SER A 367 0.65 -16.43 12.00
C SER A 367 0.08 -16.73 13.39
N GLY A 368 0.82 -16.38 14.46
CA GLY A 368 0.33 -16.50 15.84
C GLY A 368 -0.89 -15.61 16.09
N LEU A 369 -0.86 -14.36 15.62
CA LEU A 369 -2.00 -13.44 15.71
C LEU A 369 -3.21 -13.98 14.94
N MET A 370 -3.02 -14.48 13.72
CA MET A 370 -4.10 -15.08 12.94
C MET A 370 -4.77 -16.26 13.66
N LYS A 371 -3.98 -17.17 14.24
CA LYS A 371 -4.49 -18.32 15.00
C LYS A 371 -5.33 -17.88 16.19
N ARG A 372 -4.87 -16.88 16.96
CA ARG A 372 -5.63 -16.30 18.07
C ARG A 372 -6.97 -15.73 17.61
N LEU A 373 -6.96 -14.98 16.49
CA LEU A 373 -8.18 -14.37 15.95
C LEU A 373 -9.23 -15.37 15.50
N ILE A 374 -8.86 -16.56 15.00
CA ILE A 374 -9.82 -17.61 14.63
C ILE A 374 -10.08 -18.63 15.77
N GLY A 375 -9.56 -18.39 16.97
CA GLY A 375 -9.79 -19.23 18.13
C GLY A 375 -8.99 -20.54 18.15
N GLU A 376 -7.87 -20.60 17.44
CA GLU A 376 -6.94 -21.75 17.40
C GLU A 376 -5.76 -21.56 18.40
N ASP A 377 -5.98 -20.94 19.55
CA ASP A 377 -4.94 -20.79 20.56
C ASP A 377 -4.58 -22.15 21.19
N GLN A 378 -3.29 -22.47 21.17
CA GLN A 378 -2.70 -23.50 22.04
C GLN A 378 -1.55 -22.90 22.84
#